data_9219b07645df35a2c7beb895ea6eab46
#
_entry.id   9219b07645df35a2c7beb895ea6eab46
#
_cell.length_a   1.000
_cell.length_b   1.000
_cell.length_c   1.000
_cell.angle_alpha   90.00
_cell.angle_beta   90.00
_cell.angle_gamma   90.00
#
_symmetry.space_group_name_H-M   'P 1'
#
loop_
_entity.id
_entity.type
_entity.pdbx_description
1 polymer ?
#
loop_
_entity_poly.entity_id
_entity_poly.type
_entity_poly.pdbx_seq_one_letter_code
_entity_poly.pdbx_strand_id
1 'polypeptide(L)'
;AKMMAYALHIPLIAVPTLEALAHHYVCEGVRLVPMMDAQKGNVYVQEFAWETGVDGLTLREMHALSILPLIEVIAALTGTAQPALLLGDAMQKKNTIELPAHVRLAPIHARMPRAACVGLAGLERLARGDVDDPVAIQPLYLRRSEAEVLWEKRHGAEGAQ
;
A
#
# COMPACT_ATOMS: atom_id res chain seq x y z
N ALA A 1 -16.92 -4.38 11.39
CA ALA A 1 -15.96 -5.46 11.67
C ALA A 1 -15.56 -5.48 13.15
N LYS A 2 -14.98 -4.40 13.74
CA LYS A 2 -14.51 -4.34 15.15
C LYS A 2 -15.54 -4.84 16.16
N MET A 3 -16.74 -4.26 16.16
CA MET A 3 -17.82 -4.64 17.11
C MET A 3 -18.26 -6.10 16.94
N MET A 4 -18.28 -6.61 15.72
CA MET A 4 -18.61 -8.04 15.48
C MET A 4 -17.52 -8.95 16.04
N ALA A 5 -16.25 -8.64 15.74
CA ALA A 5 -15.12 -9.41 16.26
C ALA A 5 -15.12 -9.44 17.79
N TYR A 6 -15.31 -8.27 18.41
CA TYR A 6 -15.38 -8.13 19.86
C TYR A 6 -16.55 -8.92 20.47
N ALA A 7 -17.77 -8.74 19.94
CA ALA A 7 -18.97 -9.38 20.50
C ALA A 7 -19.02 -10.90 20.29
N LEU A 8 -18.46 -11.40 19.19
CA LEU A 8 -18.46 -12.81 18.83
C LEU A 8 -17.19 -13.54 19.23
N HIS A 9 -16.21 -12.84 19.81
CA HIS A 9 -14.90 -13.36 20.16
C HIS A 9 -14.19 -14.08 19.00
N ILE A 10 -14.32 -13.53 17.78
CA ILE A 10 -13.64 -14.05 16.59
C ILE A 10 -12.42 -13.20 16.24
N PRO A 11 -11.37 -13.79 15.66
CA PRO A 11 -10.17 -13.06 15.25
C PRO A 11 -10.49 -11.91 14.28
N LEU A 12 -9.79 -10.79 14.44
CA LEU A 12 -9.80 -9.67 13.52
C LEU A 12 -8.41 -9.51 12.93
N ILE A 13 -8.33 -9.28 11.63
CA ILE A 13 -7.07 -9.07 10.93
C ILE A 13 -7.21 -7.85 10.03
N ALA A 14 -6.35 -6.86 10.22
CA ALA A 14 -6.24 -5.73 9.33
C ALA A 14 -5.29 -6.04 8.18
N VAL A 15 -5.76 -5.89 6.97
CA VAL A 15 -4.93 -6.04 5.77
C VAL A 15 -4.74 -4.65 5.15
N PRO A 16 -3.50 -4.14 5.05
CA PRO A 16 -3.21 -2.88 4.40
C PRO A 16 -3.63 -2.90 2.92
N THR A 17 -4.16 -1.78 2.44
CA THR A 17 -4.70 -1.68 1.07
C THR A 17 -3.64 -1.98 0.01
N LEU A 18 -2.40 -1.52 0.20
CA LEU A 18 -1.32 -1.73 -0.78
C LEU A 18 -0.84 -3.19 -0.77
N GLU A 19 -0.84 -3.85 0.39
CA GLU A 19 -0.58 -5.28 0.51
C GLU A 19 -1.67 -6.09 -0.23
N ALA A 20 -2.94 -5.75 -0.02
CA ALA A 20 -4.04 -6.40 -0.75
C ALA A 20 -3.94 -6.21 -2.27
N LEU A 21 -3.41 -5.07 -2.76
CA LEU A 21 -3.11 -4.86 -4.18
C LEU A 21 -1.98 -5.76 -4.66
N ALA A 22 -0.93 -5.96 -3.86
CA ALA A 22 0.18 -6.84 -4.21
C ALA A 22 -0.26 -8.31 -4.36
N HIS A 23 -1.23 -8.76 -3.57
CA HIS A 23 -1.83 -10.11 -3.68
C HIS A 23 -2.60 -10.38 -4.99
N HIS A 24 -2.83 -9.35 -5.84
CA HIS A 24 -3.42 -9.57 -7.16
C HIS A 24 -2.50 -10.33 -8.12
N TYR A 25 -1.19 -10.23 -7.93
CA TYR A 25 -0.19 -10.79 -8.82
C TYR A 25 0.81 -11.63 -8.04
N VAL A 26 0.69 -12.93 -8.19
CA VAL A 26 1.62 -13.88 -7.60
C VAL A 26 2.66 -14.23 -8.67
N CYS A 27 3.82 -13.57 -8.64
CA CYS A 27 4.90 -13.81 -9.59
C CYS A 27 6.27 -13.48 -8.97
N GLU A 28 7.22 -14.37 -9.14
CA GLU A 28 8.60 -14.15 -8.72
C GLU A 28 9.39 -13.29 -9.72
N GLY A 29 10.44 -12.66 -9.24
CA GLY A 29 11.35 -11.87 -10.08
C GLY A 29 10.79 -10.53 -10.53
N VAL A 30 9.57 -10.17 -10.14
CA VAL A 30 8.92 -8.89 -10.45
C VAL A 30 8.71 -8.09 -9.18
N ARG A 31 9.17 -6.86 -9.18
CA ARG A 31 8.87 -5.89 -8.13
C ARG A 31 7.43 -5.42 -8.27
N LEU A 32 6.62 -5.63 -7.25
CA LEU A 32 5.25 -5.12 -7.17
C LEU A 32 5.27 -3.77 -6.48
N VAL A 33 4.74 -2.75 -7.15
CA VAL A 33 4.74 -1.36 -6.67
C VAL A 33 3.30 -0.85 -6.62
N PRO A 34 2.52 -1.26 -5.61
CA PRO A 34 1.20 -0.70 -5.36
C PRO A 34 1.30 0.77 -4.96
N MET A 35 0.48 1.60 -5.60
CA MET A 35 0.44 3.04 -5.38
C MET A 35 -1.00 3.56 -5.36
N MET A 36 -1.30 4.44 -4.41
CA MET A 36 -2.57 5.18 -4.35
C MET A 36 -2.33 6.68 -4.40
N ASP A 37 -3.25 7.43 -5.01
CA ASP A 37 -3.15 8.89 -5.09
C ASP A 37 -3.20 9.51 -3.68
N ALA A 38 -2.12 10.19 -3.29
CA ALA A 38 -2.02 10.95 -2.04
C ALA A 38 -2.24 12.45 -2.26
N GLN A 39 -2.78 12.84 -3.44
CA GLN A 39 -3.03 14.22 -3.89
C GLN A 39 -1.76 15.06 -4.07
N LYS A 40 -1.91 16.22 -4.73
CA LYS A 40 -0.83 17.20 -4.98
C LYS A 40 0.42 16.61 -5.66
N GLY A 41 0.24 15.57 -6.47
CA GLY A 41 1.35 14.89 -7.17
C GLY A 41 2.08 13.81 -6.37
N ASN A 42 1.71 13.61 -5.11
CA ASN A 42 2.24 12.55 -4.26
C ASN A 42 1.43 11.26 -4.37
N VAL A 43 2.07 10.16 -4.01
CA VAL A 43 1.44 8.84 -3.94
C VAL A 43 1.80 8.16 -2.63
N TYR A 44 0.85 7.41 -2.08
CA TYR A 44 1.18 6.36 -1.12
C TYR A 44 1.79 5.23 -1.91
N VAL A 45 2.98 4.81 -1.54
CA VAL A 45 3.73 3.74 -2.22
C VAL A 45 4.34 2.79 -1.22
N GLN A 46 4.34 1.53 -1.58
CA GLN A 46 5.00 0.45 -0.86
C GLN A 46 5.52 -0.55 -1.90
N GLU A 47 6.60 -1.25 -1.63
CA GLU A 47 7.15 -2.20 -2.60
C GLU A 47 7.16 -3.60 -2.01
N PHE A 48 6.80 -4.57 -2.84
CA PHE A 48 6.75 -5.98 -2.48
C PHE A 48 7.39 -6.85 -3.55
N ALA A 49 7.81 -8.03 -3.16
CA ALA A 49 8.20 -9.11 -4.05
C ALA A 49 7.68 -10.44 -3.52
N TRP A 50 7.36 -11.35 -4.45
CA TRP A 50 7.11 -12.74 -4.08
C TRP A 50 8.43 -13.50 -4.07
N GLU A 51 8.67 -14.22 -2.98
CA GLU A 51 9.87 -15.02 -2.79
C GLU A 51 9.48 -16.46 -2.38
N THR A 52 10.14 -17.44 -2.99
CA THR A 52 9.97 -18.84 -2.59
C THR A 52 10.78 -19.10 -1.32
N GLY A 53 10.08 -19.38 -0.22
CA GLY A 53 10.63 -19.82 1.05
C GLY A 53 10.45 -21.33 1.28
N VAL A 54 10.75 -21.78 2.50
CA VAL A 54 10.61 -23.19 2.90
C VAL A 54 9.14 -23.65 2.86
N ASP A 55 8.22 -22.77 3.22
CA ASP A 55 6.77 -23.03 3.32
C ASP A 55 6.01 -22.64 2.04
N GLY A 56 6.72 -22.36 0.95
CA GLY A 56 6.13 -21.96 -0.34
C GLY A 56 6.38 -20.49 -0.66
N LEU A 57 5.55 -19.97 -1.56
CA LEU A 57 5.67 -18.60 -2.07
C LEU A 57 5.03 -17.61 -1.09
N THR A 58 5.81 -16.65 -0.62
CA THR A 58 5.37 -15.62 0.35
C THR A 58 5.60 -14.21 -0.18
N LEU A 59 4.67 -13.31 0.16
CA LEU A 59 4.81 -11.89 -0.16
C LEU A 59 5.71 -11.22 0.88
N ARG A 60 6.81 -10.61 0.40
CA ARG A 60 7.75 -9.89 1.24
C ARG A 60 7.70 -8.40 0.95
N GLU A 61 7.69 -7.59 2.01
CA GLU A 61 7.87 -6.16 1.93
C GLU A 61 9.35 -5.85 1.60
N MET A 62 9.56 -5.09 0.52
CA MET A 62 10.88 -4.64 0.07
C MET A 62 11.19 -3.23 0.55
N HIS A 63 10.19 -2.35 0.48
CA HIS A 63 10.26 -0.99 1.01
C HIS A 63 8.98 -0.65 1.77
N ALA A 64 9.16 -0.01 2.92
CA ALA A 64 8.06 0.37 3.80
C ALA A 64 7.15 1.42 3.16
N LEU A 65 5.90 1.43 3.60
CA LEU A 65 4.89 2.39 3.18
C LEU A 65 5.37 3.84 3.39
N SER A 66 5.35 4.62 2.33
CA SER A 66 5.79 6.02 2.31
C SER A 66 4.87 6.90 1.46
N ILE A 67 5.03 8.21 1.61
CA ILE A 67 4.41 9.21 0.73
C ILE A 67 5.53 9.89 -0.04
N LEU A 68 5.54 9.72 -1.36
CA LEU A 68 6.57 10.28 -2.24
C LEU A 68 5.93 11.00 -3.44
N PRO A 69 6.60 11.97 -4.04
CA PRO A 69 6.23 12.47 -5.35
C PRO A 69 6.25 11.34 -6.39
N LEU A 70 5.21 11.21 -7.21
CA LEU A 70 5.14 10.15 -8.22
C LEU A 70 6.36 10.16 -9.15
N ILE A 71 6.86 11.34 -9.48
CA ILE A 71 8.03 11.48 -10.37
C ILE A 71 9.30 10.85 -9.76
N GLU A 72 9.47 10.92 -8.44
CA GLU A 72 10.60 10.30 -7.74
C GLU A 72 10.48 8.77 -7.74
N VAL A 73 9.27 8.24 -7.56
CA VAL A 73 9.03 6.80 -7.65
C VAL A 73 9.38 6.27 -9.04
N ILE A 74 8.95 6.96 -10.10
CA ILE A 74 9.28 6.58 -11.48
C ILE A 74 10.77 6.71 -11.76
N ALA A 75 11.43 7.77 -11.26
CA ALA A 75 12.88 7.95 -11.41
C ALA A 75 13.66 6.82 -10.72
N ALA A 76 13.26 6.42 -9.50
CA ALA A 76 13.88 5.31 -8.79
C ALA A 76 13.75 3.98 -9.56
N LEU A 77 12.58 3.73 -10.18
CA LEU A 77 12.36 2.54 -11.01
C LEU A 77 13.19 2.58 -12.29
N THR A 78 13.43 3.77 -12.86
CA THR A 78 14.29 3.95 -14.04
C THR A 78 15.74 3.62 -13.74
N GLY A 79 16.20 3.88 -12.53
CA GLY A 79 17.57 3.59 -12.08
C GLY A 79 17.90 2.11 -11.89
N THR A 80 16.91 1.21 -12.05
CA THR A 80 17.10 -0.24 -11.91
C THR A 80 16.69 -0.96 -13.19
N ALA A 81 17.28 -2.12 -13.47
CA ALA A 81 16.87 -2.97 -14.61
C ALA A 81 15.84 -4.06 -14.19
N GLN A 82 15.46 -4.11 -12.93
CA GLN A 82 14.55 -5.13 -12.41
C GLN A 82 13.13 -4.90 -12.94
N PRO A 83 12.45 -5.94 -13.49
CA PRO A 83 11.07 -5.83 -13.89
C PRO A 83 10.17 -5.35 -12.76
N ALA A 84 9.30 -4.38 -13.04
CA ALA A 84 8.37 -3.84 -12.07
C ALA A 84 6.95 -3.74 -12.61
N LEU A 85 5.97 -3.96 -11.75
CA LEU A 85 4.54 -3.85 -12.03
C LEU A 85 3.92 -2.79 -11.12
N LEU A 86 3.43 -1.72 -11.72
CA LEU A 86 2.70 -0.66 -11.02
C LEU A 86 1.25 -1.08 -10.82
N LEU A 87 0.76 -1.03 -9.60
CA LEU A 87 -0.58 -1.39 -9.18
C LEU A 87 -1.30 -0.16 -8.59
N GLY A 88 -2.62 -0.21 -8.53
CA GLY A 88 -3.40 0.87 -7.91
C GLY A 88 -3.82 1.97 -8.87
N ASP A 89 -4.35 3.05 -8.33
CA ASP A 89 -5.03 4.11 -9.08
C ASP A 89 -4.17 5.34 -9.37
N ALA A 90 -3.00 5.45 -8.78
CA ALA A 90 -2.14 6.64 -8.87
C ALA A 90 -1.81 7.07 -10.31
N MET A 91 -1.78 6.12 -11.25
CA MET A 91 -1.49 6.38 -12.67
C MET A 91 -2.72 6.67 -13.53
N GLN A 92 -3.95 6.56 -13.00
CA GLN A 92 -5.17 6.66 -13.82
C GLN A 92 -5.34 8.01 -14.53
N LYS A 93 -4.85 9.08 -13.95
CA LYS A 93 -5.00 10.45 -14.47
C LYS A 93 -3.71 11.02 -15.11
N LYS A 94 -2.67 10.18 -15.28
CA LYS A 94 -1.32 10.64 -15.65
C LYS A 94 -0.77 9.90 -16.87
N ASN A 95 -1.57 9.83 -17.94
CA ASN A 95 -1.23 9.15 -19.20
C ASN A 95 -0.01 9.72 -19.95
N THR A 96 0.56 10.83 -19.46
CA THR A 96 1.71 11.52 -20.09
C THR A 96 3.07 11.09 -19.52
N ILE A 97 3.09 10.22 -18.49
CA ILE A 97 4.35 9.76 -17.91
C ILE A 97 4.83 8.56 -18.72
N GLU A 98 5.97 8.69 -19.36
CA GLU A 98 6.65 7.58 -20.02
C GLU A 98 7.25 6.65 -18.98
N LEU A 99 6.94 5.36 -19.11
CA LEU A 99 7.48 4.32 -18.25
C LEU A 99 8.67 3.63 -18.91
N PRO A 100 9.72 3.27 -18.15
CA PRO A 100 10.80 2.44 -18.65
C PRO A 100 10.30 1.10 -19.23
N ALA A 101 11.01 0.54 -20.19
CA ALA A 101 10.57 -0.69 -20.89
C ALA A 101 10.37 -1.90 -19.96
N HIS A 102 11.05 -1.96 -18.83
CA HIS A 102 10.95 -3.01 -17.81
C HIS A 102 9.85 -2.73 -16.77
N VAL A 103 9.20 -1.55 -16.80
CA VAL A 103 8.10 -1.17 -15.90
C VAL A 103 6.78 -1.28 -16.66
N ARG A 104 5.85 -2.03 -16.11
CA ARG A 104 4.52 -2.20 -16.68
C ARG A 104 3.44 -1.69 -15.72
N LEU A 105 2.34 -1.23 -16.30
CA LEU A 105 1.16 -0.83 -15.55
C LEU A 105 0.15 -1.98 -15.56
N ALA A 106 -0.37 -2.35 -14.40
CA ALA A 106 -1.40 -3.36 -14.27
C ALA A 106 -2.66 -2.97 -15.06
N PRO A 107 -3.41 -3.95 -15.61
CA PRO A 107 -4.69 -3.69 -16.28
C PRO A 107 -5.67 -3.01 -15.30
N ILE A 108 -6.59 -2.21 -15.85
CA ILE A 108 -7.52 -1.37 -15.06
C ILE A 108 -8.33 -2.17 -14.03
N HIS A 109 -8.75 -3.40 -14.38
CA HIS A 109 -9.52 -4.26 -13.49
C HIS A 109 -8.73 -4.80 -12.28
N ALA A 110 -7.41 -4.70 -12.28
CA ALA A 110 -6.52 -5.14 -11.21
C ALA A 110 -5.85 -3.96 -10.47
N ARG A 111 -6.34 -2.74 -10.68
CA ARG A 111 -5.84 -1.54 -10.00
C ARG A 111 -6.59 -1.19 -8.73
N MET A 112 -7.67 -1.91 -8.43
CA MET A 112 -8.47 -1.72 -7.22
C MET A 112 -8.34 -2.94 -6.32
N PRO A 113 -8.25 -2.75 -4.98
CA PRO A 113 -8.22 -3.86 -4.05
C PRO A 113 -9.48 -4.71 -4.18
N ARG A 114 -9.32 -6.03 -4.16
CA ARG A 114 -10.44 -6.99 -4.19
C ARG A 114 -10.58 -7.68 -2.84
N ALA A 115 -11.80 -7.88 -2.40
CA ALA A 115 -12.09 -8.57 -1.15
C ALA A 115 -11.44 -9.97 -1.07
N ALA A 116 -11.35 -10.68 -2.20
CA ALA A 116 -10.66 -11.97 -2.26
C ALA A 116 -9.17 -11.86 -1.88
N CYS A 117 -8.46 -10.83 -2.35
CA CYS A 117 -7.05 -10.60 -2.01
C CYS A 117 -6.89 -10.22 -0.54
N VAL A 118 -7.81 -9.41 0.00
CA VAL A 118 -7.86 -9.11 1.44
C VAL A 118 -8.05 -10.40 2.24
N GLY A 119 -8.97 -11.29 1.78
CA GLY A 119 -9.22 -12.57 2.43
C GLY A 119 -7.99 -13.49 2.41
N LEU A 120 -7.30 -13.59 1.27
CA LEU A 120 -6.09 -14.42 1.15
C LEU A 120 -4.97 -13.91 2.05
N ALA A 121 -4.65 -12.62 2.00
CA ALA A 121 -3.67 -12.01 2.90
C ALA A 121 -4.03 -12.19 4.38
N GLY A 122 -5.32 -12.04 4.72
CA GLY A 122 -5.82 -12.27 6.06
C GLY A 122 -5.68 -13.74 6.50
N LEU A 123 -5.93 -14.70 5.63
CA LEU A 123 -5.76 -16.13 5.92
C LEU A 123 -4.29 -16.48 6.18
N GLU A 124 -3.36 -15.94 5.41
CA GLU A 124 -1.92 -16.13 5.62
C GLU A 124 -1.49 -15.58 7.00
N ARG A 125 -1.99 -14.41 7.39
CA ARG A 125 -1.72 -13.83 8.71
C ARG A 125 -2.35 -14.66 9.83
N LEU A 126 -3.60 -15.09 9.65
CA LEU A 126 -4.28 -15.96 10.61
C LEU A 126 -3.53 -17.27 10.84
N ALA A 127 -3.02 -17.91 9.77
CA ALA A 127 -2.25 -19.16 9.87
C ALA A 127 -0.96 -18.99 10.69
N ARG A 128 -0.39 -17.78 10.71
CA ARG A 128 0.78 -17.43 11.54
C ARG A 128 0.41 -16.98 12.97
N GLY A 129 -0.88 -16.92 13.29
CA GLY A 129 -1.36 -16.38 14.57
C GLY A 129 -1.25 -14.85 14.70
N ASP A 130 -1.03 -14.15 13.61
CA ASP A 130 -0.95 -12.68 13.56
C ASP A 130 -2.36 -12.08 13.49
N VAL A 131 -2.89 -11.75 14.66
CA VAL A 131 -4.25 -11.21 14.83
C VAL A 131 -4.20 -9.85 15.52
N ASP A 132 -5.12 -8.99 15.14
CA ASP A 132 -5.22 -7.63 15.70
C ASP A 132 -6.20 -7.56 16.87
N ASP A 133 -5.93 -6.70 17.84
CA ASP A 133 -6.86 -6.38 18.91
C ASP A 133 -8.03 -5.54 18.36
N PRO A 134 -9.28 -6.02 18.41
CA PRO A 134 -10.44 -5.27 17.94
C PRO A 134 -10.64 -3.91 18.61
N VAL A 135 -10.14 -3.71 19.82
CA VAL A 135 -10.26 -2.44 20.53
C VAL A 135 -9.17 -1.46 20.09
N ALA A 136 -7.93 -1.94 20.01
CA ALA A 136 -6.76 -1.10 19.74
C ALA A 136 -6.58 -0.74 18.25
N ILE A 137 -7.07 -1.60 17.33
CA ILE A 137 -6.86 -1.40 15.88
C ILE A 137 -7.42 -0.05 15.40
N GLN A 138 -6.61 0.69 14.65
CA GLN A 138 -6.96 2.00 14.08
C GLN A 138 -6.56 2.05 12.59
N PRO A 139 -7.26 2.87 11.77
CA PRO A 139 -6.81 3.16 10.42
C PRO A 139 -5.41 3.77 10.42
N LEU A 140 -4.60 3.41 9.44
CA LEU A 140 -3.26 3.97 9.29
C LEU A 140 -3.31 5.33 8.59
N TYR A 141 -3.22 6.42 9.36
CA TYR A 141 -3.16 7.78 8.86
C TYR A 141 -1.70 8.23 8.70
N LEU A 142 -1.15 8.12 7.50
CA LEU A 142 0.20 8.63 7.19
C LEU A 142 0.23 10.14 6.97
N ARG A 143 -0.88 10.70 6.52
CA ARG A 143 -1.01 12.13 6.27
C ARG A 143 -1.88 12.75 7.34
N ARG A 144 -1.40 13.85 7.92
CA ARG A 144 -2.23 14.69 8.79
C ARG A 144 -3.40 15.26 8.02
N SER A 145 -4.53 15.42 8.67
CA SER A 145 -5.70 16.04 8.06
C SER A 145 -5.39 17.48 7.62
N GLU A 146 -6.03 17.96 6.55
CA GLU A 146 -5.86 19.37 6.14
C GLU A 146 -6.31 20.33 7.24
N ALA A 147 -7.27 19.92 8.06
CA ALA A 147 -7.73 20.69 9.21
C ALA A 147 -6.63 20.86 10.25
N GLU A 148 -5.87 19.82 10.58
CA GLU A 148 -4.73 19.89 11.52
C GLU A 148 -3.62 20.78 10.97
N VAL A 149 -3.28 20.64 9.69
CA VAL A 149 -2.26 21.46 9.02
C VAL A 149 -2.69 22.94 8.98
N LEU A 150 -3.96 23.23 8.72
CA LEU A 150 -4.50 24.59 8.74
C LEU A 150 -4.58 25.16 10.16
N TRP A 151 -4.92 24.32 11.12
CA TRP A 151 -4.96 24.72 12.53
C TRP A 151 -3.55 25.08 13.04
N GLU A 152 -2.54 24.26 12.76
CA GLU A 152 -1.14 24.54 13.10
C GLU A 152 -0.63 25.83 12.44
N LYS A 153 -0.97 26.08 11.16
CA LYS A 153 -0.62 27.31 10.46
C LYS A 153 -1.25 28.56 11.08
N ARG A 154 -2.45 28.43 11.64
CA ARG A 154 -3.17 29.56 12.27
C ARG A 154 -2.69 29.81 13.71
N HIS A 155 -2.35 28.78 14.46
CA HIS A 155 -2.06 28.85 15.89
C HIS A 155 -0.57 28.64 16.20
N GLY A 156 0.22 28.05 15.30
CA GLY A 156 1.66 27.89 15.46
C GLY A 156 2.46 29.18 15.29
N ALA A 157 1.84 30.23 14.76
CA ALA A 157 2.46 31.56 14.68
C ALA A 157 2.30 32.40 15.97
N GLU A 158 1.42 32.01 16.88
CA GLU A 158 1.17 32.73 18.15
C GLU A 158 2.10 32.30 19.30
N GLY A 159 2.88 31.22 19.13
CA GLY A 159 3.82 30.70 20.15
C GLY A 159 5.27 31.19 20.05
N ALA A 160 5.58 32.08 19.11
CA ALA A 160 6.94 32.57 18.83
C ALA A 160 7.09 34.10 19.07
N GLN A 161 6.44 34.63 20.13
CA GLN A 161 6.71 35.98 20.65
C GLN A 161 7.16 35.91 22.09
#